data_70770d09a5ea37b07cf6cee62cf1e56d
#
_entry.id   70770d09a5ea37b07cf6cee62cf1e56d
#
_cell.length_a   1.000
_cell.length_b   1.000
_cell.length_c   1.000
_cell.angle_alpha   90.00
_cell.angle_beta   90.00
_cell.angle_gamma   90.00
#
_symmetry.space_group_name_H-M   'P 1'
#
loop_
_entity.id
_entity.type
_entity.pdbx_description
1 polymer ?
#
loop_
_entity_poly.entity_id
_entity_poly.type
_entity_poly.pdbx_seq_one_letter_code
_entity_poly.pdbx_strand_id
1 'polypeptide(L)'
;MNIDLSNFDTKNVTDMYGMFCGCKSLTNLNLSNFATKNVTNMRKIFYGCTSFTKIDLSNFDTKNVTDMSWMFSNCKALKGIDLSKFNTQYVNNMSGMFSGRESITNIDLSNFDTKNVTDMSWMFNRCKSLANLNLSKFDTKNVKDMSYMFVRC
;
A
#
# COMPACT_ATOMS: atom_id res chain seq x y z
N MET A 1 -19.42 3.18 -8.81
CA MET A 1 -19.81 3.74 -7.49
C MET A 1 -18.93 4.93 -7.22
N ASN A 2 -19.49 6.08 -6.89
CA ASN A 2 -18.75 7.25 -6.39
C ASN A 2 -19.10 7.44 -4.91
N ILE A 3 -18.10 7.76 -4.11
CA ILE A 3 -18.28 8.11 -2.71
C ILE A 3 -17.90 9.57 -2.58
N ASP A 4 -18.81 10.39 -2.02
CA ASP A 4 -18.52 11.78 -1.68
C ASP A 4 -17.94 11.83 -0.26
N LEU A 5 -16.70 12.26 -0.16
CA LEU A 5 -15.95 12.39 1.10
C LEU A 5 -15.61 13.86 1.40
N SER A 6 -16.23 14.81 0.69
CA SER A 6 -15.87 16.24 0.76
C SER A 6 -15.98 16.84 2.18
N ASN A 7 -16.88 16.29 3.02
CA ASN A 7 -17.09 16.73 4.39
C ASN A 7 -16.33 15.90 5.44
N PHE A 8 -15.47 14.95 5.00
CA PHE A 8 -14.70 14.15 5.95
C PHE A 8 -13.51 14.94 6.49
N ASP A 9 -13.48 15.17 7.79
CA ASP A 9 -12.32 15.70 8.52
C ASP A 9 -11.57 14.56 9.18
N THR A 10 -10.40 14.23 8.64
CA THR A 10 -9.58 13.11 9.13
C THR A 10 -8.38 13.55 9.97
N LYS A 11 -8.31 14.84 10.35
CA LYS A 11 -7.13 15.38 11.07
C LYS A 11 -6.82 14.71 12.41
N ASN A 12 -7.82 14.12 13.07
CA ASN A 12 -7.65 13.43 14.34
C ASN A 12 -7.65 11.90 14.22
N VAL A 13 -7.74 11.38 12.98
CA VAL A 13 -7.77 9.92 12.72
C VAL A 13 -6.38 9.35 12.91
N THR A 14 -6.27 8.30 13.72
CA THR A 14 -5.02 7.55 13.98
C THR A 14 -5.03 6.15 13.36
N ASP A 15 -6.21 5.61 13.08
CA ASP A 15 -6.39 4.27 12.49
C ASP A 15 -7.31 4.35 11.27
N MET A 16 -6.77 3.92 10.11
CA MET A 16 -7.52 3.80 8.84
C MET A 16 -7.60 2.33 8.37
N TYR A 17 -7.51 1.37 9.31
CA TYR A 17 -7.61 -0.06 8.98
C TYR A 17 -8.85 -0.35 8.15
N GLY A 18 -8.62 -0.90 6.94
CA GLY A 18 -9.68 -1.41 6.07
C GLY A 18 -10.72 -0.39 5.60
N MET A 19 -10.47 0.92 5.71
CA MET A 19 -11.47 1.96 5.44
C MET A 19 -12.20 1.79 4.10
N PHE A 20 -11.49 1.37 3.05
CA PHE A 20 -12.07 1.10 1.72
C PHE A 20 -11.94 -0.39 1.34
N CYS A 21 -11.73 -1.27 2.32
CA CYS A 21 -11.54 -2.70 2.08
C CYS A 21 -12.74 -3.31 1.35
N GLY A 22 -12.48 -4.02 0.26
CA GLY A 22 -13.50 -4.71 -0.51
C GLY A 22 -14.40 -3.81 -1.36
N CYS A 23 -14.09 -2.54 -1.54
CA CYS A 23 -14.83 -1.63 -2.40
C CYS A 23 -14.63 -1.96 -3.89
N LYS A 24 -15.13 -3.14 -4.30
CA LYS A 24 -14.89 -3.73 -5.62
C LYS A 24 -15.35 -2.89 -6.79
N SER A 25 -16.44 -2.13 -6.63
CA SER A 25 -17.05 -1.31 -7.68
C SER A 25 -16.53 0.14 -7.69
N LEU A 26 -15.60 0.48 -6.80
CA LEU A 26 -15.04 1.82 -6.70
C LEU A 26 -13.94 2.00 -7.75
N THR A 27 -14.18 2.91 -8.72
CA THR A 27 -13.26 3.16 -9.83
C THR A 27 -12.41 4.40 -9.63
N ASN A 28 -12.91 5.34 -8.84
CA ASN A 28 -12.24 6.61 -8.52
C ASN A 28 -12.57 7.01 -7.09
N LEU A 29 -11.61 7.64 -6.43
CA LEU A 29 -11.74 8.10 -5.05
C LEU A 29 -10.98 9.42 -4.89
N ASN A 30 -11.70 10.46 -4.47
CA ASN A 30 -11.08 11.74 -4.15
C ASN A 30 -10.68 11.75 -2.68
N LEU A 31 -9.37 11.78 -2.42
CA LEU A 31 -8.77 11.82 -1.09
C LEU A 31 -8.05 13.15 -0.81
N SER A 32 -8.32 14.19 -1.61
CA SER A 32 -7.59 15.47 -1.54
C SER A 32 -7.72 16.19 -0.18
N ASN A 33 -8.80 15.93 0.57
CA ASN A 33 -9.03 16.49 1.90
C ASN A 33 -8.59 15.57 3.06
N PHE A 34 -8.00 14.40 2.73
CA PHE A 34 -7.55 13.48 3.78
C PHE A 34 -6.24 13.94 4.42
N ALA A 35 -6.29 14.21 5.72
CA ALA A 35 -5.12 14.46 6.55
C ALA A 35 -4.70 13.15 7.21
N THR A 36 -3.54 12.60 6.81
CA THR A 36 -3.07 11.31 7.33
C THR A 36 -1.89 11.44 8.30
N LYS A 37 -1.51 12.66 8.65
CA LYS A 37 -0.35 12.97 9.51
C LYS A 37 -0.32 12.21 10.83
N ASN A 38 -1.51 11.94 11.43
CA ASN A 38 -1.61 11.26 12.71
C ASN A 38 -1.88 9.76 12.59
N VAL A 39 -2.01 9.24 11.35
CA VAL A 39 -2.33 7.84 11.10
C VAL A 39 -1.11 6.96 11.37
N THR A 40 -1.30 5.92 12.17
CA THR A 40 -0.29 4.92 12.49
C THR A 40 -0.58 3.56 11.83
N ASN A 41 -1.84 3.29 11.50
CA ASN A 41 -2.30 2.04 10.92
C ASN A 41 -3.03 2.28 9.58
N MET A 42 -2.43 1.80 8.47
CA MET A 42 -3.03 1.82 7.13
C MET A 42 -3.24 0.40 6.58
N ARG A 43 -3.22 -0.61 7.46
CA ARG A 43 -3.43 -2.00 7.06
C ARG A 43 -4.74 -2.14 6.29
N LYS A 44 -4.68 -2.83 5.12
CA LYS A 44 -5.84 -3.14 4.26
C LYS A 44 -6.67 -1.94 3.79
N ILE A 45 -6.20 -0.71 3.90
CA ILE A 45 -7.02 0.48 3.58
C ILE A 45 -7.67 0.38 2.19
N PHE A 46 -6.98 -0.17 1.17
CA PHE A 46 -7.51 -0.38 -0.19
C PHE A 46 -7.57 -1.85 -0.60
N TYR A 47 -7.50 -2.79 0.37
CA TYR A 47 -7.53 -4.21 0.08
C TYR A 47 -8.75 -4.60 -0.76
N GLY A 48 -8.53 -5.30 -1.88
CA GLY A 48 -9.62 -5.82 -2.71
C GLY A 48 -10.40 -4.77 -3.49
N CYS A 49 -9.88 -3.55 -3.66
CA CYS A 49 -10.44 -2.54 -4.56
C CYS A 49 -10.14 -2.91 -6.01
N THR A 50 -10.83 -3.92 -6.52
CA THR A 50 -10.48 -4.59 -7.79
C THR A 50 -10.67 -3.73 -9.03
N SER A 51 -11.48 -2.67 -8.97
CA SER A 51 -11.79 -1.77 -10.10
C SER A 51 -10.98 -0.48 -10.10
N PHE A 52 -10.14 -0.21 -9.11
CA PHE A 52 -9.23 0.95 -9.16
C PHE A 52 -8.25 0.82 -10.31
N THR A 53 -8.25 1.80 -11.23
CA THR A 53 -7.26 1.90 -12.31
C THR A 53 -6.15 2.89 -11.98
N LYS A 54 -6.46 3.89 -11.15
CA LYS A 54 -5.54 4.90 -10.62
C LYS A 54 -6.02 5.38 -9.25
N ILE A 55 -5.10 5.84 -8.44
CA ILE A 55 -5.37 6.48 -7.15
C ILE A 55 -4.35 7.59 -6.92
N ASP A 56 -4.80 8.74 -6.44
CA ASP A 56 -3.93 9.84 -6.04
C ASP A 56 -3.71 9.79 -4.52
N LEU A 57 -2.46 9.62 -4.13
CA LEU A 57 -2.02 9.56 -2.74
C LEU A 57 -1.01 10.67 -2.42
N SER A 58 -0.94 11.72 -3.26
CA SER A 58 0.01 12.82 -3.12
C SER A 58 -0.09 13.57 -1.78
N ASN A 59 -1.29 13.55 -1.16
CA ASN A 59 -1.56 14.16 0.15
C ASN A 59 -1.32 13.21 1.34
N PHE A 60 -0.95 11.95 1.11
CA PHE A 60 -0.72 11.01 2.20
C PHE A 60 0.63 11.28 2.88
N ASP A 61 0.57 11.77 4.13
CA ASP A 61 1.73 11.83 5.02
C ASP A 61 1.79 10.51 5.81
N THR A 62 2.77 9.66 5.46
CA THR A 62 2.91 8.32 6.04
C THR A 62 4.01 8.23 7.11
N LYS A 63 4.56 9.38 7.53
CA LYS A 63 5.74 9.41 8.43
C LYS A 63 5.53 8.73 9.78
N ASN A 64 4.28 8.61 10.26
CA ASN A 64 3.96 7.96 11.53
C ASN A 64 3.38 6.56 11.37
N VAL A 65 3.25 6.07 10.12
CA VAL A 65 2.66 4.75 9.85
C VAL A 65 3.61 3.64 10.25
N THR A 66 3.09 2.67 11.01
CA THR A 66 3.82 1.49 11.45
C THR A 66 3.37 0.21 10.76
N ASP A 67 2.10 0.14 10.31
CA ASP A 67 1.54 -1.02 9.60
C ASP A 67 0.97 -0.62 8.23
N MET A 68 1.58 -1.12 7.14
CA MET A 68 1.12 -0.98 5.76
C MET A 68 0.72 -2.33 5.15
N SER A 69 0.52 -3.37 5.99
CA SER A 69 0.25 -4.71 5.50
C SER A 69 -1.04 -4.77 4.69
N TRP A 70 -0.99 -5.47 3.55
CA TRP A 70 -2.11 -5.69 2.64
C TRP A 70 -2.72 -4.41 2.05
N MET A 71 -2.02 -3.27 2.13
CA MET A 71 -2.56 -1.95 1.78
C MET A 71 -3.16 -1.91 0.37
N PHE A 72 -2.47 -2.44 -0.63
CA PHE A 72 -2.91 -2.48 -2.04
C PHE A 72 -3.16 -3.90 -2.54
N SER A 73 -3.30 -4.86 -1.64
CA SER A 73 -3.50 -6.24 -2.05
C SER A 73 -4.80 -6.42 -2.82
N ASN A 74 -4.75 -7.23 -3.87
CA ASN A 74 -5.86 -7.50 -4.78
C ASN A 74 -6.46 -6.25 -5.47
N CYS A 75 -5.72 -5.14 -5.59
CA CYS A 75 -6.08 -4.03 -6.47
C CYS A 75 -5.74 -4.41 -7.92
N LYS A 76 -6.51 -5.33 -8.51
CA LYS A 76 -6.16 -6.04 -9.75
C LYS A 76 -6.03 -5.13 -10.97
N ALA A 77 -6.86 -4.09 -11.08
CA ALA A 77 -6.86 -3.16 -12.21
C ALA A 77 -5.84 -2.03 -12.09
N LEU A 78 -5.20 -1.85 -10.91
CA LEU A 78 -4.28 -0.75 -10.65
C LEU A 78 -2.91 -1.04 -11.29
N LYS A 79 -2.66 -0.45 -12.46
CA LYS A 79 -1.45 -0.69 -13.28
C LYS A 79 -0.20 -0.01 -12.74
N GLY A 80 -0.34 1.16 -12.13
CA GLY A 80 0.76 1.92 -11.53
C GLY A 80 0.29 2.64 -10.28
N ILE A 81 1.25 3.05 -9.46
CA ILE A 81 1.01 3.83 -8.25
C ILE A 81 2.24 4.68 -7.96
N ASP A 82 2.02 5.96 -7.68
CA ASP A 82 3.07 6.85 -7.22
C ASP A 82 3.19 6.75 -5.70
N LEU A 83 4.33 6.26 -5.24
CA LEU A 83 4.67 6.12 -3.82
C LEU A 83 5.86 7.01 -3.44
N SER A 84 6.26 7.96 -4.30
CA SER A 84 7.43 8.81 -4.09
C SER A 84 7.36 9.67 -2.82
N LYS A 85 6.15 9.93 -2.32
CA LYS A 85 5.91 10.68 -1.07
C LYS A 85 5.83 9.81 0.18
N PHE A 86 5.83 8.47 0.03
CA PHE A 86 5.75 7.57 1.17
C PHE A 86 7.04 7.59 1.99
N ASN A 87 6.91 7.87 3.28
CA ASN A 87 7.96 7.69 4.26
C ASN A 87 7.68 6.40 5.03
N THR A 88 8.58 5.44 4.97
CA THR A 88 8.41 4.10 5.56
C THR A 88 9.34 3.85 6.75
N GLN A 89 10.01 4.90 7.26
CA GLN A 89 11.04 4.76 8.29
C GLN A 89 10.58 4.07 9.59
N TYR A 90 9.28 4.15 9.93
CA TYR A 90 8.72 3.50 11.13
C TYR A 90 7.87 2.26 10.82
N VAL A 91 7.75 1.89 9.54
CA VAL A 91 6.98 0.71 9.16
C VAL A 91 7.69 -0.56 9.61
N ASN A 92 6.96 -1.40 10.35
CA ASN A 92 7.45 -2.69 10.81
C ASN A 92 6.76 -3.88 10.10
N ASN A 93 5.61 -3.65 9.46
CA ASN A 93 4.86 -4.68 8.76
C ASN A 93 4.49 -4.23 7.33
N MET A 94 5.05 -4.91 6.32
CA MET A 94 4.74 -4.74 4.89
C MET A 94 4.16 -6.01 4.27
N SER A 95 3.70 -6.98 5.09
CA SER A 95 3.21 -8.26 4.58
C SER A 95 2.05 -8.04 3.58
N GLY A 96 2.11 -8.75 2.45
CA GLY A 96 1.10 -8.71 1.41
C GLY A 96 0.81 -7.36 0.78
N MET A 97 1.63 -6.31 1.01
CA MET A 97 1.32 -4.93 0.61
C MET A 97 0.90 -4.80 -0.86
N PHE A 98 1.51 -5.56 -1.76
CA PHE A 98 1.23 -5.56 -3.20
C PHE A 98 0.69 -6.90 -3.71
N SER A 99 0.33 -7.83 -2.83
CA SER A 99 -0.13 -9.18 -3.20
C SER A 99 -1.33 -9.14 -4.13
N GLY A 100 -1.35 -10.00 -5.15
CA GLY A 100 -2.48 -10.14 -6.07
C GLY A 100 -2.67 -8.97 -7.05
N ARG A 101 -1.65 -8.12 -7.22
CA ARG A 101 -1.67 -7.04 -8.21
C ARG A 101 -1.29 -7.58 -9.60
N GLU A 102 -2.25 -8.24 -10.23
CA GLU A 102 -2.01 -9.01 -11.47
C GLU A 102 -1.58 -8.13 -12.66
N SER A 103 -1.93 -6.82 -12.66
CA SER A 103 -1.66 -5.89 -13.79
C SER A 103 -0.45 -4.97 -13.58
N ILE A 104 0.24 -5.04 -12.43
CA ILE A 104 1.41 -4.19 -12.22
C ILE A 104 2.62 -4.73 -12.99
N THR A 105 3.28 -3.87 -13.76
CA THR A 105 4.46 -4.24 -14.56
C THR A 105 5.77 -3.78 -13.93
N ASN A 106 5.72 -2.67 -13.22
CA ASN A 106 6.85 -2.12 -12.48
C ASN A 106 6.33 -1.37 -11.24
N ILE A 107 7.20 -1.17 -10.28
CA ILE A 107 6.94 -0.39 -9.07
C ILE A 107 8.26 0.22 -8.60
N ASP A 108 8.23 1.52 -8.34
CA ASP A 108 9.38 2.22 -7.76
C ASP A 108 9.27 2.22 -6.23
N LEU A 109 10.22 1.58 -5.59
CA LEU A 109 10.36 1.48 -4.13
C LEU A 109 11.71 2.05 -3.67
N SER A 110 12.34 2.88 -4.51
CA SER A 110 13.68 3.42 -4.26
C SER A 110 13.77 4.31 -3.01
N ASN A 111 12.63 4.86 -2.56
CA ASN A 111 12.52 5.67 -1.35
C ASN A 111 12.09 4.88 -0.10
N PHE A 112 11.84 3.56 -0.22
CA PHE A 112 11.43 2.76 0.93
C PHE A 112 12.62 2.49 1.87
N ASP A 113 12.49 2.94 3.13
CA ASP A 113 13.37 2.54 4.23
C ASP A 113 12.77 1.31 4.91
N THR A 114 13.49 0.18 4.82
CA THR A 114 13.00 -1.11 5.33
C THR A 114 13.75 -1.58 6.59
N LYS A 115 14.61 -0.73 7.16
CA LYS A 115 15.45 -1.10 8.31
C LYS A 115 14.67 -1.60 9.53
N ASN A 116 13.43 -1.12 9.72
CA ASN A 116 12.57 -1.50 10.84
C ASN A 116 11.55 -2.61 10.50
N VAL A 117 11.52 -3.06 9.23
CA VAL A 117 10.54 -4.06 8.79
C VAL A 117 10.90 -5.44 9.34
N THR A 118 9.90 -6.09 9.93
CA THR A 118 10.04 -7.45 10.50
C THR A 118 9.27 -8.50 9.70
N ASP A 119 8.26 -8.09 8.91
CA ASP A 119 7.42 -8.98 8.11
C ASP A 119 7.26 -8.44 6.68
N MET A 120 7.76 -9.20 5.69
CA MET A 120 7.63 -8.98 4.25
C MET A 120 6.94 -10.17 3.56
N SER A 121 6.30 -11.06 4.34
CA SER A 121 5.62 -12.23 3.79
C SER A 121 4.56 -11.82 2.76
N TRP A 122 4.43 -12.58 1.68
CA TRP A 122 3.42 -12.35 0.63
C TRP A 122 3.53 -11.01 -0.11
N MET A 123 4.55 -10.17 0.12
CA MET A 123 4.60 -8.76 -0.32
C MET A 123 4.31 -8.59 -1.81
N PHE A 124 4.85 -9.45 -2.68
CA PHE A 124 4.65 -9.44 -4.13
C PHE A 124 3.95 -10.72 -4.65
N ASN A 125 3.35 -11.51 -3.76
CA ASN A 125 2.68 -12.74 -4.14
C ASN A 125 1.66 -12.50 -5.28
N ARG A 126 1.68 -13.32 -6.33
CA ARG A 126 0.79 -13.23 -7.50
C ARG A 126 0.85 -11.89 -8.25
N CYS A 127 1.99 -11.21 -8.27
CA CYS A 127 2.24 -10.08 -9.15
C CYS A 127 2.64 -10.59 -10.55
N LYS A 128 1.71 -11.21 -11.27
CA LYS A 128 1.97 -12.01 -12.49
C LYS A 128 2.61 -11.23 -13.64
N SER A 129 2.38 -9.93 -13.72
CA SER A 129 2.91 -9.07 -14.80
C SER A 129 4.16 -8.29 -14.38
N LEU A 130 4.66 -8.48 -13.15
CA LEU A 130 5.80 -7.74 -12.63
C LEU A 130 7.08 -8.17 -13.35
N ALA A 131 7.57 -7.31 -14.24
CA ALA A 131 8.73 -7.61 -15.07
C ALA A 131 10.04 -7.09 -14.47
N ASN A 132 9.98 -5.95 -13.77
CA ASN A 132 11.15 -5.32 -13.17
C ASN A 132 10.85 -4.89 -11.74
N LEU A 133 11.70 -5.31 -10.82
CA LEU A 133 11.62 -4.96 -9.41
C LEU A 133 13.03 -4.75 -8.87
N ASN A 134 13.35 -3.53 -8.47
CA ASN A 134 14.62 -3.22 -7.87
C ASN A 134 14.48 -3.14 -6.33
N LEU A 135 15.06 -4.09 -5.63
CA LEU A 135 15.09 -4.18 -4.17
C LEU A 135 16.50 -3.99 -3.60
N SER A 136 17.44 -3.45 -4.39
CA SER A 136 18.85 -3.32 -3.97
C SER A 136 19.05 -2.45 -2.72
N LYS A 137 18.08 -1.60 -2.39
CA LYS A 137 18.09 -0.74 -1.20
C LYS A 137 17.37 -1.34 0.02
N PHE A 138 16.76 -2.52 -0.13
CA PHE A 138 16.06 -3.15 1.00
C PHE A 138 17.05 -3.67 2.03
N ASP A 139 16.97 -3.13 3.25
CA ASP A 139 17.66 -3.71 4.42
C ASP A 139 16.76 -4.76 5.04
N THR A 140 17.22 -6.01 5.02
CA THR A 140 16.46 -7.18 5.52
C THR A 140 16.98 -7.71 6.84
N LYS A 141 17.90 -7.02 7.52
CA LYS A 141 18.54 -7.51 8.73
C LYS A 141 17.55 -7.82 9.86
N ASN A 142 16.46 -7.09 9.96
CA ASN A 142 15.44 -7.24 10.98
C ASN A 142 14.24 -8.08 10.53
N VAL A 143 14.20 -8.50 9.25
CA VAL A 143 13.09 -9.27 8.71
C VAL A 143 13.10 -10.69 9.24
N LYS A 144 11.96 -11.11 9.79
CA LYS A 144 11.75 -12.44 10.38
C LYS A 144 10.94 -13.36 9.49
N ASP A 145 10.09 -12.78 8.61
CA ASP A 145 9.24 -13.55 7.70
C ASP A 145 9.28 -12.97 6.29
N MET A 146 9.70 -13.77 5.30
CA MET A 146 9.66 -13.51 3.85
C MET A 146 8.90 -14.64 3.13
N SER A 147 8.10 -15.42 3.84
CA SER A 147 7.38 -16.55 3.26
C SER A 147 6.46 -16.08 2.13
N TYR A 148 6.40 -16.85 1.05
CA TYR A 148 5.56 -16.60 -0.12
C TYR A 148 5.77 -15.25 -0.84
N MET A 149 6.86 -14.52 -0.56
CA MET A 149 7.09 -13.15 -1.03
C MET A 149 6.93 -13.00 -2.55
N PHE A 150 7.41 -13.97 -3.33
CA PHE A 150 7.41 -13.92 -4.80
C PHE A 150 6.63 -15.07 -5.45
N VAL A 151 5.79 -15.77 -4.72
CA VAL A 151 5.05 -16.92 -5.27
C VAL A 151 4.12 -16.47 -6.38
N ARG A 152 4.22 -17.12 -7.56
CA ARG A 152 3.43 -16.82 -8.78
C ARG A 152 3.64 -15.39 -9.32
N CYS A 153 4.85 -14.84 -9.20
CA CYS A 153 5.31 -13.69 -9.97
C CYS A 153 5.74 -14.12 -11.37
#